data_96bff51c5bf2fc22c151d5c236c974eb
#
_entry.id   96bff51c5bf2fc22c151d5c236c974eb
#
_cell.length_a   1.000
_cell.length_b   1.000
_cell.length_c   1.000
_cell.angle_alpha   90.00
_cell.angle_beta   90.00
_cell.angle_gamma   90.00
#
_symmetry.space_group_name_H-M   'P 1'
#
loop_
_entity.id
_entity.type
_entity.pdbx_description
1 polymer ?
#
loop_
_entity_poly.entity_id
_entity_poly.type
_entity_poly.pdbx_seq_one_letter_code
_entity_poly.pdbx_strand_id
1 'polypeptide(L)'
;PEAPVSVSQRLAHALVQGITEFIVEDTEAAYREVLAQGGRPLHVIEGPLMDGMNIVGDLFGQGKMFLPQVVKSARVMKQAVAHLIPYIEEEKRQQEAAGQEVKTKGKIVIATVKGDVHDIGKNIVTVVLQCNNFEVINMGVISACARFPC
;
A
#
# COMPACT_ATOMS: atom_id res chain seq x y z
N PRO A 1 21.40 15.49 22.41
CA PRO A 1 20.32 14.51 22.47
C PRO A 1 19.58 14.54 21.16
N GLU A 2 19.77 13.49 20.35
CA GLU A 2 19.02 13.32 19.12
C GLU A 2 17.54 13.20 19.48
N ALA A 3 16.69 13.97 18.81
CA ALA A 3 15.26 13.86 18.98
C ALA A 3 14.84 12.42 18.64
N PRO A 4 13.90 11.81 19.37
CA PRO A 4 13.47 10.45 19.08
C PRO A 4 12.98 10.38 17.64
N VAL A 5 13.53 9.43 16.87
CA VAL A 5 13.18 9.22 15.47
C VAL A 5 11.68 8.89 15.40
N SER A 6 10.91 9.69 14.67
CA SER A 6 9.46 9.47 14.55
C SER A 6 9.15 8.13 13.90
N VAL A 7 7.97 7.56 14.18
CA VAL A 7 7.51 6.31 13.56
C VAL A 7 7.50 6.43 12.03
N SER A 8 7.08 7.57 11.51
CA SER A 8 7.09 7.86 10.06
C SER A 8 8.50 7.82 9.46
N GLN A 9 9.50 8.35 10.18
CA GLN A 9 10.90 8.30 9.76
C GLN A 9 11.46 6.86 9.79
N ARG A 10 11.10 6.06 10.80
CA ARG A 10 11.49 4.64 10.87
C ARG A 10 10.90 3.84 9.72
N LEU A 11 9.62 4.05 9.39
CA LEU A 11 8.96 3.41 8.26
C LEU A 11 9.60 3.79 6.93
N ALA A 12 9.87 5.08 6.71
CA ALA A 12 10.56 5.54 5.51
C ALA A 12 11.96 4.93 5.39
N HIS A 13 12.73 4.90 6.49
CA HIS A 13 14.04 4.27 6.53
C HIS A 13 13.97 2.76 6.21
N ALA A 14 13.03 2.04 6.81
CA ALA A 14 12.83 0.60 6.55
C ALA A 14 12.50 0.33 5.07
N LEU A 15 11.68 1.17 4.45
CA LEU A 15 11.35 1.07 3.02
C LEU A 15 12.56 1.33 2.13
N VAL A 16 13.31 2.41 2.39
CA VAL A 16 14.50 2.77 1.60
C VAL A 16 15.60 1.72 1.72
N GLN A 17 15.84 1.18 2.93
CA GLN A 17 16.87 0.19 3.18
C GLN A 17 16.43 -1.26 2.91
N GLY A 18 15.14 -1.49 2.71
CA GLY A 18 14.60 -2.84 2.51
C GLY A 18 14.61 -3.70 3.77
N ILE A 19 14.45 -3.09 4.95
CA ILE A 19 14.47 -3.75 6.25
C ILE A 19 13.06 -4.25 6.61
N THR A 20 12.93 -5.55 6.86
CA THR A 20 11.64 -6.18 7.20
C THR A 20 11.49 -6.49 8.70
N GLU A 21 12.58 -6.40 9.47
CA GLU A 21 12.65 -6.90 10.84
C GLU A 21 11.64 -6.23 11.78
N PHE A 22 11.49 -4.91 11.68
CA PHE A 22 10.62 -4.13 12.58
C PHE A 22 9.39 -3.55 11.88
N ILE A 23 9.14 -3.91 10.62
CA ILE A 23 8.11 -3.26 9.80
C ILE A 23 6.71 -3.43 10.37
N VAL A 24 6.40 -4.58 10.92
CA VAL A 24 5.08 -4.87 11.51
C VAL A 24 4.86 -4.04 12.77
N GLU A 25 5.85 -3.97 13.65
CA GLU A 25 5.80 -3.21 14.90
C GLU A 25 5.70 -1.71 14.63
N ASP A 26 6.49 -1.20 13.71
CA ASP A 26 6.46 0.22 13.33
C ASP A 26 5.17 0.58 12.59
N THR A 27 4.62 -0.31 11.78
CA THR A 27 3.32 -0.12 11.13
C THR A 27 2.19 -0.09 12.15
N GLU A 28 2.22 -0.97 13.15
CA GLU A 28 1.26 -0.97 14.25
C GLU A 28 1.35 0.31 15.07
N ALA A 29 2.57 0.78 15.36
CA ALA A 29 2.77 2.04 16.08
C ALA A 29 2.21 3.23 15.28
N ALA A 30 2.47 3.30 13.97
CA ALA A 30 1.91 4.32 13.08
C ALA A 30 0.38 4.27 13.04
N TYR A 31 -0.20 3.06 13.00
CA TYR A 31 -1.64 2.86 13.03
C TYR A 31 -2.26 3.42 14.33
N ARG A 32 -1.65 3.15 15.48
CA ARG A 32 -2.10 3.68 16.78
C ARG A 32 -2.01 5.21 16.85
N GLU A 33 -0.94 5.80 16.32
CA GLU A 33 -0.80 7.26 16.23
C GLU A 33 -1.90 7.87 15.36
N VAL A 34 -2.19 7.26 14.20
CA VAL A 34 -3.26 7.71 13.31
C VAL A 34 -4.63 7.62 13.98
N LEU A 35 -4.92 6.51 14.67
CA LEU A 35 -6.17 6.35 15.43
C LEU A 35 -6.32 7.40 16.53
N ALA A 36 -5.26 7.70 17.27
CA ALA A 36 -5.26 8.71 18.33
C ALA A 36 -5.57 10.11 17.78
N GLN A 37 -5.29 10.37 16.51
CA GLN A 37 -5.61 11.62 15.81
C GLN A 37 -6.98 11.59 15.11
N GLY A 38 -7.77 10.54 15.31
CA GLY A 38 -9.08 10.38 14.66
C GLY A 38 -8.99 9.95 13.20
N GLY A 39 -7.84 9.45 12.78
CA GLY A 39 -7.61 8.96 11.43
C GLY A 39 -8.04 7.51 11.22
N ARG A 40 -7.79 6.99 10.01
CA ARG A 40 -8.16 5.67 9.54
C ARG A 40 -6.92 4.83 9.24
N PRO A 41 -7.01 3.47 9.24
CA PRO A 41 -5.88 2.60 8.86
C PRO A 41 -5.28 2.95 7.48
N LEU A 42 -6.12 3.35 6.53
CA LEU A 42 -5.69 3.76 5.20
C LEU A 42 -4.71 4.94 5.22
N HIS A 43 -4.81 5.84 6.18
CA HIS A 43 -3.91 6.99 6.32
C HIS A 43 -2.45 6.59 6.58
N VAL A 44 -2.21 5.41 7.16
CA VAL A 44 -0.84 4.88 7.30
C VAL A 44 -0.24 4.55 5.93
N ILE A 45 -1.04 4.00 5.02
CA ILE A 45 -0.61 3.69 3.65
C ILE A 45 -0.40 4.97 2.86
N GLU A 46 -1.37 5.88 2.86
CA GLU A 46 -1.35 7.13 2.09
C GLU A 46 -0.32 8.14 2.60
N GLY A 47 0.03 8.09 3.87
CA GLY A 47 1.03 8.96 4.50
C GLY A 47 2.42 8.33 4.53
N PRO A 48 2.88 7.84 5.70
CA PRO A 48 4.28 7.47 5.89
C PRO A 48 4.77 6.35 4.97
N LEU A 49 3.93 5.39 4.59
CA LEU A 49 4.33 4.32 3.69
C LEU A 49 4.52 4.82 2.26
N MET A 50 3.60 5.61 1.75
CA MET A 50 3.72 6.21 0.41
C MET A 50 4.86 7.23 0.35
N ASP A 51 5.07 8.00 1.39
CA ASP A 51 6.21 8.94 1.49
C ASP A 51 7.55 8.20 1.37
N GLY A 52 7.69 7.07 2.08
CA GLY A 52 8.87 6.21 1.96
C GLY A 52 9.05 5.63 0.55
N MET A 53 7.98 5.20 -0.09
CA MET A 53 8.03 4.69 -1.48
C MET A 53 8.31 5.79 -2.50
N ASN A 54 7.90 7.02 -2.27
CA ASN A 54 8.27 8.17 -3.11
C ASN A 54 9.77 8.41 -3.06
N ILE A 55 10.39 8.33 -1.88
CA ILE A 55 11.86 8.42 -1.74
C ILE A 55 12.55 7.30 -2.54
N VAL A 56 12.04 6.08 -2.45
CA VAL A 56 12.56 4.94 -3.24
C VAL A 56 12.46 5.22 -4.74
N GLY A 57 11.32 5.75 -5.20
CA GLY A 57 11.11 6.13 -6.60
C GLY A 57 12.07 7.22 -7.07
N ASP A 58 12.28 8.24 -6.26
CA ASP A 58 13.22 9.33 -6.56
C ASP A 58 14.67 8.83 -6.64
N LEU A 59 15.09 7.98 -5.70
CA LEU A 59 16.43 7.39 -5.72
C LEU A 59 16.65 6.48 -6.93
N PHE A 60 15.64 5.72 -7.32
CA PHE A 60 15.68 4.91 -8.52
C PHE A 60 15.75 5.77 -9.79
N GLY A 61 14.93 6.82 -9.89
CA GLY A 61 14.92 7.74 -11.02
C GLY A 61 16.24 8.52 -11.18
N GLN A 62 16.93 8.77 -10.05
CA GLN A 62 18.27 9.40 -10.05
C GLN A 62 19.43 8.42 -10.31
N GLY A 63 19.15 7.14 -10.50
CA GLY A 63 20.17 6.10 -10.67
C GLY A 63 20.96 5.76 -9.39
N LYS A 64 20.49 6.21 -8.22
CA LYS A 64 21.10 5.94 -6.91
C LYS A 64 20.62 4.63 -6.28
N MET A 65 19.57 4.06 -6.81
CA MET A 65 19.00 2.79 -6.38
C MET A 65 18.78 1.89 -7.59
N PHE A 66 19.07 0.61 -7.47
CA PHE A 66 18.93 -0.38 -8.53
C PHE A 66 17.68 -1.25 -8.33
N LEU A 67 17.20 -1.89 -9.39
CA LEU A 67 15.99 -2.70 -9.38
C LEU A 67 15.93 -3.74 -8.22
N PRO A 68 16.99 -4.50 -7.89
CA PRO A 68 16.95 -5.42 -6.76
C PRO A 68 16.65 -4.75 -5.41
N GLN A 69 17.11 -3.51 -5.23
CA GLN A 69 16.83 -2.71 -4.02
C GLN A 69 15.36 -2.26 -4.00
N VAL A 70 14.82 -1.82 -5.13
CA VAL A 70 13.40 -1.47 -5.27
C VAL A 70 12.51 -2.67 -4.96
N VAL A 71 12.87 -3.87 -5.41
CA VAL A 71 12.15 -5.12 -5.08
C VAL A 71 12.16 -5.40 -3.58
N LYS A 72 13.28 -5.15 -2.89
CA LYS A 72 13.34 -5.26 -1.42
C LYS A 72 12.41 -4.27 -0.74
N SER A 73 12.40 -3.01 -1.18
CA SER A 73 11.49 -1.97 -0.68
C SER A 73 10.02 -2.36 -0.89
N ALA A 74 9.69 -2.87 -2.07
CA ALA A 74 8.34 -3.35 -2.38
C ALA A 74 7.90 -4.52 -1.46
N ARG A 75 8.83 -5.39 -1.07
CA ARG A 75 8.57 -6.46 -0.10
C ARG A 75 8.23 -5.90 1.28
N VAL A 76 8.97 -4.89 1.74
CA VAL A 76 8.69 -4.19 3.00
C VAL A 76 7.30 -3.56 2.95
N MET A 77 6.99 -2.84 1.88
CA MET A 77 5.66 -2.24 1.66
C MET A 77 4.55 -3.29 1.70
N LYS A 78 4.74 -4.42 1.04
CA LYS A 78 3.76 -5.52 1.04
C LYS A 78 3.49 -6.05 2.44
N GLN A 79 4.50 -6.20 3.28
CA GLN A 79 4.33 -6.66 4.66
C GLN A 79 3.60 -5.63 5.52
N ALA A 80 3.91 -4.35 5.38
CA ALA A 80 3.23 -3.28 6.09
C ALA A 80 1.74 -3.23 5.71
N VAL A 81 1.43 -3.26 4.44
CA VAL A 81 0.04 -3.27 3.93
C VAL A 81 -0.71 -4.52 4.39
N ALA A 82 -0.09 -5.70 4.34
CA ALA A 82 -0.69 -6.94 4.81
C ALA A 82 -1.07 -6.88 6.30
N HIS A 83 -0.28 -6.21 7.13
CA HIS A 83 -0.59 -5.98 8.53
C HIS A 83 -1.83 -5.08 8.72
N LEU A 84 -2.03 -4.11 7.84
CA LEU A 84 -3.15 -3.15 7.93
C LEU A 84 -4.47 -3.67 7.33
N ILE A 85 -4.43 -4.66 6.43
CA ILE A 85 -5.62 -5.20 5.76
C ILE A 85 -6.71 -5.61 6.75
N PRO A 86 -6.46 -6.39 7.83
CA PRO A 86 -7.51 -6.78 8.78
C PRO A 86 -8.20 -5.58 9.43
N TYR A 87 -7.49 -4.51 9.74
CA TYR A 87 -8.05 -3.29 10.32
C TYR A 87 -8.92 -2.53 9.33
N ILE A 88 -8.52 -2.50 8.07
CA ILE A 88 -9.27 -1.88 6.97
C ILE A 88 -10.58 -2.65 6.71
N GLU A 89 -10.53 -3.98 6.70
CA GLU A 89 -11.69 -4.83 6.52
C GLU A 89 -12.67 -4.72 7.70
N GLU A 90 -12.17 -4.62 8.91
CA GLU A 90 -12.98 -4.41 10.10
C GLU A 90 -13.68 -3.05 10.07
N GLU A 91 -12.97 -1.98 9.72
CA GLU A 91 -13.55 -0.65 9.55
C GLU A 91 -14.69 -0.68 8.52
N LYS A 92 -14.49 -1.36 7.39
CA LYS A 92 -15.51 -1.50 6.36
C LYS A 92 -16.75 -2.25 6.88
N ARG A 93 -16.56 -3.34 7.62
CA ARG A 93 -17.66 -4.08 8.25
C ARG A 93 -18.45 -3.22 9.23
N GLN A 94 -17.77 -2.41 10.03
CA GLN A 94 -18.42 -1.50 10.99
C GLN A 94 -19.24 -0.43 10.27
N GLN A 95 -18.75 0.12 9.16
CA GLN A 95 -19.49 1.07 8.35
C GLN A 95 -20.74 0.46 7.71
N GLU A 96 -20.65 -0.76 7.21
CA GLU A 96 -21.77 -1.52 6.67
C GLU A 96 -22.82 -1.84 7.74
N ALA A 97 -22.38 -2.26 8.94
CA ALA A 97 -23.26 -2.56 10.08
C ALA A 97 -23.96 -1.32 10.64
N ALA A 98 -23.36 -0.13 10.52
CA ALA A 98 -23.95 1.13 10.92
C ALA A 98 -25.02 1.66 9.94
N GLY A 99 -25.37 0.89 8.91
CA GLY A 99 -26.38 1.28 7.91
C GLY A 99 -25.93 2.37 6.96
N GLN A 100 -24.66 2.68 6.94
CA GLN A 100 -24.08 3.51 5.89
C GLN A 100 -24.00 2.64 4.64
N GLU A 101 -24.92 2.87 3.68
CA GLU A 101 -24.76 2.29 2.35
C GLU A 101 -23.40 2.72 1.79
N VAL A 102 -22.45 1.80 1.82
CA VAL A 102 -21.17 1.97 1.13
C VAL A 102 -21.47 1.83 -0.37
N LYS A 103 -21.98 2.93 -0.98
CA LYS A 103 -22.17 2.95 -2.43
C LYS A 103 -20.81 2.79 -3.08
N THR A 104 -20.67 1.75 -3.90
CA THR A 104 -19.51 1.61 -4.77
C THR A 104 -19.42 2.83 -5.68
N LYS A 105 -18.27 3.49 -5.69
CA LYS A 105 -18.01 4.63 -6.56
C LYS A 105 -17.90 4.23 -8.04
N GLY A 106 -17.75 2.94 -8.30
CA GLY A 106 -17.63 2.36 -9.64
C GLY A 106 -16.83 1.07 -9.65
N LYS A 107 -16.76 0.44 -10.82
CA LYS A 107 -15.96 -0.77 -11.05
C LYS A 107 -14.67 -0.43 -11.78
N ILE A 108 -13.56 -0.98 -11.31
CA ILE A 108 -12.24 -0.83 -11.92
C ILE A 108 -11.72 -2.22 -12.25
N VAL A 109 -11.31 -2.43 -13.49
CA VAL A 109 -10.61 -3.64 -13.91
C VAL A 109 -9.12 -3.35 -13.95
N ILE A 110 -8.34 -4.15 -13.26
CA ILE A 110 -6.88 -4.00 -13.20
C ILE A 110 -6.22 -5.32 -13.56
N ALA A 111 -5.17 -5.25 -14.36
CA ALA A 111 -4.42 -6.42 -14.81
C ALA A 111 -2.95 -6.08 -15.01
N THR A 112 -2.09 -7.08 -14.92
CA THR A 112 -0.68 -6.99 -15.31
C THR A 112 -0.51 -7.57 -16.69
N VAL A 113 0.15 -6.86 -17.61
CA VAL A 113 0.46 -7.39 -18.94
C VAL A 113 1.60 -8.41 -18.82
N LYS A 114 1.52 -9.51 -19.55
CA LYS A 114 2.56 -10.54 -19.58
C LYS A 114 3.93 -9.94 -19.92
N GLY A 115 4.90 -10.19 -19.06
CA GLY A 115 6.25 -9.64 -19.17
C GLY A 115 6.48 -8.37 -18.34
N ASP A 116 5.43 -7.79 -17.79
CA ASP A 116 5.55 -6.67 -16.85
C ASP A 116 5.85 -7.18 -15.43
N VAL A 117 6.69 -6.45 -14.69
CA VAL A 117 7.13 -6.78 -13.32
C VAL A 117 6.38 -6.00 -12.24
N HIS A 118 5.42 -5.16 -12.60
CA HIS A 118 4.71 -4.25 -11.67
C HIS A 118 3.55 -4.90 -10.90
N ASP A 119 3.53 -6.22 -10.79
CA ASP A 119 2.45 -6.96 -10.10
C ASP A 119 2.30 -6.56 -8.63
N ILE A 120 3.41 -6.27 -7.94
CA ILE A 120 3.39 -5.79 -6.55
C ILE A 120 2.72 -4.42 -6.45
N GLY A 121 3.08 -3.49 -7.33
CA GLY A 121 2.46 -2.15 -7.39
C GLY A 121 0.97 -2.23 -7.71
N LYS A 122 0.57 -3.08 -8.63
CA LYS A 122 -0.84 -3.35 -8.95
C LYS A 122 -1.62 -3.79 -7.71
N ASN A 123 -1.07 -4.70 -6.91
CA ASN A 123 -1.75 -5.22 -5.72
C ASN A 123 -1.92 -4.12 -4.66
N ILE A 124 -0.95 -3.23 -4.49
CA ILE A 124 -1.06 -2.09 -3.59
C ILE A 124 -2.14 -1.11 -4.08
N VAL A 125 -2.14 -0.76 -5.36
CA VAL A 125 -3.16 0.10 -5.96
C VAL A 125 -4.56 -0.52 -5.80
N THR A 126 -4.69 -1.83 -5.99
CA THR A 126 -5.95 -2.56 -5.77
C THR A 126 -6.48 -2.34 -4.34
N VAL A 127 -5.63 -2.52 -3.33
CA VAL A 127 -6.01 -2.32 -1.93
C VAL A 127 -6.47 -0.88 -1.69
N VAL A 128 -5.72 0.11 -2.16
CA VAL A 128 -6.07 1.53 -1.99
C VAL A 128 -7.40 1.87 -2.65
N LEU A 129 -7.65 1.36 -3.85
CA LEU A 129 -8.91 1.57 -4.56
C LEU A 129 -10.09 0.92 -3.83
N GLN A 130 -9.94 -0.32 -3.36
CA GLN A 130 -10.96 -1.03 -2.58
C GLN A 130 -11.29 -0.28 -1.28
N CYS A 131 -10.28 0.28 -0.61
CA CYS A 131 -10.46 1.10 0.59
C CYS A 131 -11.19 2.42 0.31
N ASN A 132 -11.14 2.91 -0.92
CA ASN A 132 -11.88 4.10 -1.38
C ASN A 132 -13.24 3.76 -2.01
N ASN A 133 -13.79 2.61 -1.72
CA ASN A 133 -15.12 2.15 -2.14
C ASN A 133 -15.26 1.92 -3.66
N PHE A 134 -14.18 1.55 -4.34
CA PHE A 134 -14.25 1.01 -5.69
C PHE A 134 -14.34 -0.52 -5.65
N GLU A 135 -15.18 -1.10 -6.50
CA GLU A 135 -15.15 -2.53 -6.78
C GLU A 135 -14.00 -2.79 -7.76
N VAL A 136 -12.98 -3.54 -7.33
CA VAL A 136 -11.81 -3.83 -8.16
C VAL A 136 -11.84 -5.28 -8.60
N ILE A 137 -11.85 -5.50 -9.92
CA ILE A 137 -11.74 -6.80 -10.57
C ILE A 137 -10.27 -6.99 -10.97
N ASN A 138 -9.56 -7.83 -10.25
CA ASN A 138 -8.16 -8.13 -10.54
C ASN A 138 -8.07 -9.32 -11.50
N MET A 139 -7.69 -9.06 -12.72
CA MET A 139 -7.56 -10.08 -13.79
C MET A 139 -6.25 -10.87 -13.71
N GLY A 140 -5.38 -10.58 -12.75
CA GLY A 140 -4.06 -11.20 -12.67
C GLY A 140 -3.14 -10.78 -13.81
N VAL A 141 -2.40 -11.74 -14.36
CA VAL A 141 -1.52 -11.52 -15.51
C VAL A 141 -2.27 -11.91 -16.79
N ILE A 142 -2.45 -10.97 -17.70
CA ILE A 142 -3.09 -11.19 -19.00
C ILE A 142 -2.06 -11.19 -20.13
N SER A 143 -2.22 -12.09 -21.10
CA SER A 143 -1.45 -12.03 -22.35
C SER A 143 -2.10 -11.06 -23.32
N ALA A 144 -1.29 -10.39 -24.15
CA ALA A 144 -1.74 -9.36 -25.09
C ALA A 144 -2.75 -9.84 -26.15
N CYS A 145 -3.09 -11.15 -26.20
CA CYS A 145 -4.07 -11.74 -27.11
C CYS A 145 -5.50 -11.80 -26.56
N ALA A 146 -5.79 -11.35 -25.36
CA ALA A 146 -7.17 -11.22 -24.91
C ALA A 146 -7.79 -9.99 -25.60
N ARG A 147 -8.40 -10.20 -26.76
CA ARG A 147 -9.29 -9.20 -27.38
C ARG A 147 -10.37 -8.88 -26.37
N PHE A 148 -10.38 -7.66 -25.87
CA PHE A 148 -11.58 -7.14 -25.23
C PHE A 148 -12.66 -7.05 -26.32
N PRO A 149 -13.83 -7.67 -26.14
CA PRO A 149 -14.96 -7.37 -27.01
C PRO A 149 -15.30 -5.88 -26.80
N CYS A 150 -15.34 -5.15 -27.91
CA CYS A 150 -15.81 -3.77 -27.94
C CYS A 150 -17.29 -3.68 -27.50
#